data_b805701f3fffb14af73906cc94fe69d5
#
_entry.id   b805701f3fffb14af73906cc94fe69d5
#
_cell.length_a   1.000
_cell.length_b   1.000
_cell.length_c   1.000
_cell.angle_alpha   90.00
_cell.angle_beta   90.00
_cell.angle_gamma   90.00
#
_symmetry.space_group_name_H-M   'P 1'
#
loop_
_entity.id
_entity.type
_entity.pdbx_description
1 polymer ?
#
loop_
_entity_poly.entity_id
_entity_poly.type
_entity_poly.pdbx_seq_one_letter_code
_entity_poly.pdbx_strand_id
1 'polypeptide(L)'
;MKRGNGRLIVFEGIDGTGKSTQLRLLQNYLEERGNRVVATREPTDGTFGRKIRSLYHSRTAISREEELALFIDDRREHVATLLAPALAAGRIVLCDRYFLSTAAYQGGAGLDPELIIARNDFAPTPDLALVFELDPHEALRRITEHRGEKPNDFEQLDYLKKVDTVFRSMRLPYIKRIDASPTAVEIQQRVRDAVDELLDHHQA
;
A
#
# COMPACT_ATOMS: atom_id res chain seq x y z
N MET A 1 2.45 -11.84 19.68
CA MET A 1 0.99 -11.87 19.87
C MET A 1 0.41 -12.94 18.96
N LYS A 2 -0.48 -13.85 19.45
CA LYS A 2 -1.17 -14.79 18.56
C LYS A 2 -2.06 -13.97 17.61
N ARG A 3 -1.83 -14.08 16.28
CA ARG A 3 -2.76 -13.57 15.26
C ARG A 3 -4.12 -14.25 15.50
N GLY A 4 -5.18 -13.47 15.71
CA GLY A 4 -6.55 -13.96 15.59
C GLY A 4 -6.82 -14.37 14.12
N ASN A 5 -8.05 -14.82 13.82
CA ASN A 5 -8.45 -15.16 12.44
C ASN A 5 -8.56 -13.95 11.48
N GLY A 6 -8.05 -12.78 11.87
CA GLY A 6 -8.04 -11.59 11.03
C GLY A 6 -7.05 -11.71 9.85
N ARG A 7 -7.34 -10.98 8.76
CA ARG A 7 -6.51 -10.95 7.56
C ARG A 7 -6.07 -9.54 7.24
N LEU A 8 -4.80 -9.38 6.88
CA LEU A 8 -4.23 -8.11 6.41
C LEU A 8 -3.96 -8.20 4.89
N ILE A 9 -4.71 -7.42 4.13
CA ILE A 9 -4.57 -7.29 2.68
C ILE A 9 -4.10 -5.87 2.40
N VAL A 10 -2.96 -5.72 1.74
CA VAL A 10 -2.39 -4.42 1.43
C VAL A 10 -2.40 -4.15 -0.06
N PHE A 11 -2.64 -2.89 -0.42
CA PHE A 11 -2.70 -2.40 -1.80
C PHE A 11 -1.46 -1.57 -2.07
N GLU A 12 -0.61 -2.03 -2.96
CA GLU A 12 0.72 -1.49 -3.21
C GLU A 12 0.92 -1.15 -4.69
N GLY A 13 1.91 -0.32 -5.01
CA GLY A 13 2.20 0.13 -6.37
C GLY A 13 2.33 1.64 -6.47
N ILE A 14 2.78 2.16 -7.61
CA ILE A 14 2.97 3.59 -7.85
C ILE A 14 1.62 4.35 -7.82
N ASP A 15 1.69 5.68 -7.71
CA ASP A 15 0.50 6.53 -7.82
C ASP A 15 -0.15 6.40 -9.20
N GLY A 16 -1.45 6.64 -9.32
CA GLY A 16 -2.21 6.54 -10.57
C GLY A 16 -2.64 5.12 -10.97
N THR A 17 -2.25 4.06 -10.22
CA THR A 17 -2.64 2.67 -10.53
C THR A 17 -4.05 2.27 -10.11
N GLY A 18 -4.80 3.15 -9.41
CA GLY A 18 -6.19 2.90 -9.03
C GLY A 18 -6.38 2.13 -7.72
N LYS A 19 -5.35 1.96 -6.88
CA LYS A 19 -5.40 1.24 -5.59
C LYS A 19 -6.60 1.60 -4.72
N SER A 20 -6.80 2.88 -4.42
CA SER A 20 -7.88 3.34 -3.53
C SER A 20 -9.27 3.04 -4.10
N THR A 21 -9.44 3.06 -5.43
CA THR A 21 -10.68 2.66 -6.10
C THR A 21 -10.92 1.17 -5.90
N GLN A 22 -9.91 0.34 -6.13
CA GLN A 22 -10.01 -1.11 -6.00
C GLN A 22 -10.22 -1.54 -4.54
N LEU A 23 -9.58 -0.86 -3.60
CA LEU A 23 -9.79 -1.09 -2.17
C LEU A 23 -11.26 -0.84 -1.78
N ARG A 24 -11.84 0.30 -2.18
CA ARG A 24 -13.24 0.62 -1.90
C ARG A 24 -14.22 -0.39 -2.53
N LEU A 25 -13.95 -0.82 -3.77
CA LEU A 25 -14.77 -1.84 -4.43
C LEU A 25 -14.66 -3.20 -3.75
N LEU A 26 -13.47 -3.58 -3.28
CA LEU A 26 -13.27 -4.80 -2.53
C LEU A 26 -13.92 -4.74 -1.14
N GLN A 27 -13.84 -3.59 -0.46
CA GLN A 27 -14.52 -3.39 0.82
C GLN A 27 -16.01 -3.68 0.69
N ASN A 28 -16.69 -3.04 -0.28
CA ASN A 28 -18.12 -3.26 -0.51
C ASN A 28 -18.43 -4.75 -0.79
N TYR A 29 -17.64 -5.37 -1.67
CA TYR A 29 -17.79 -6.78 -2.01
C TYR A 29 -17.72 -7.72 -0.79
N LEU A 30 -16.75 -7.47 0.10
CA LEU A 30 -16.56 -8.29 1.29
C LEU A 30 -17.64 -8.02 2.35
N GLU A 31 -18.07 -6.77 2.53
CA GLU A 31 -19.14 -6.39 3.47
C GLU A 31 -20.50 -6.95 3.03
N GLU A 32 -20.83 -6.94 1.72
CA GLU A 32 -22.03 -7.57 1.16
C GLU A 32 -22.06 -9.10 1.42
N ARG A 33 -20.89 -9.73 1.57
CA ARG A 33 -20.74 -11.15 1.93
C ARG A 33 -20.69 -11.41 3.45
N GLY A 34 -20.99 -10.39 4.26
CA GLY A 34 -21.06 -10.49 5.72
C GLY A 34 -19.71 -10.42 6.44
N ASN A 35 -18.61 -10.09 5.76
CA ASN A 35 -17.32 -9.96 6.41
C ASN A 35 -17.23 -8.62 7.17
N ARG A 36 -16.52 -8.65 8.32
CA ARG A 36 -16.20 -7.45 9.08
C ARG A 36 -14.91 -6.82 8.56
N VAL A 37 -15.02 -5.75 7.78
CA VAL A 37 -13.90 -5.09 7.12
C VAL A 37 -13.49 -3.82 7.86
N VAL A 38 -12.19 -3.51 7.85
CA VAL A 38 -11.61 -2.22 8.25
C VAL A 38 -10.77 -1.73 7.09
N ALA A 39 -11.15 -0.61 6.50
CA ALA A 39 -10.37 0.07 5.48
C ALA A 39 -9.50 1.17 6.13
N THR A 40 -8.23 1.22 5.76
CA THR A 40 -7.27 2.18 6.27
C THR A 40 -6.22 2.51 5.21
N ARG A 41 -5.29 3.42 5.53
CA ARG A 41 -4.22 3.84 4.61
C ARG A 41 -2.97 4.30 5.37
N GLU A 42 -1.85 4.30 4.67
CA GLU A 42 -0.63 4.98 5.07
C GLU A 42 -0.15 5.96 3.97
N PRO A 43 0.36 7.15 4.32
CA PRO A 43 0.46 7.71 5.67
C PRO A 43 -0.91 7.93 6.32
N THR A 44 -0.99 7.69 7.64
CA THR A 44 -2.24 7.83 8.41
C THR A 44 -2.62 9.31 8.61
N ASP A 45 -3.79 9.56 9.21
CA ASP A 45 -4.18 10.91 9.62
C ASP A 45 -3.61 11.28 11.02
N GLY A 46 -2.74 10.42 11.60
CA GLY A 46 -2.00 10.64 12.84
C GLY A 46 -0.95 11.75 12.73
N THR A 47 -0.23 11.96 13.82
CA THR A 47 0.77 13.04 13.91
C THR A 47 1.89 12.89 12.88
N PHE A 48 2.43 11.70 12.72
CA PHE A 48 3.51 11.43 11.78
C PHE A 48 3.01 11.47 10.32
N GLY A 49 1.84 10.91 10.04
CA GLY A 49 1.26 10.93 8.70
C GLY A 49 0.95 12.36 8.21
N ARG A 50 0.50 13.26 9.09
CA ARG A 50 0.35 14.69 8.74
C ARG A 50 1.69 15.35 8.42
N LYS A 51 2.76 15.04 9.19
CA LYS A 51 4.12 15.53 8.89
C LYS A 51 4.60 15.04 7.52
N ILE A 52 4.42 13.76 7.22
CA ILE A 52 4.79 13.20 5.91
C ILE A 52 4.07 13.95 4.78
N ARG A 53 2.75 14.16 4.91
CA ARG A 53 1.99 14.89 3.88
C ARG A 53 2.43 16.34 3.71
N SER A 54 2.87 17.02 4.78
CA SER A 54 3.41 18.38 4.65
C SER A 54 4.71 18.45 3.83
N LEU A 55 5.41 17.32 3.65
CA LEU A 55 6.64 17.22 2.85
C LEU A 55 6.39 16.95 1.36
N TYR A 56 5.15 16.70 0.92
CA TYR A 56 4.87 16.32 -0.48
C TYR A 56 5.35 17.34 -1.52
N HIS A 57 5.48 18.61 -1.16
CA HIS A 57 5.99 19.68 -2.03
C HIS A 57 7.30 20.31 -1.51
N SER A 58 7.95 19.68 -0.51
CA SER A 58 9.16 20.19 0.12
C SER A 58 10.07 19.08 0.65
N ARG A 59 10.17 17.97 -0.07
CA ARG A 59 10.91 16.77 0.33
C ARG A 59 12.37 17.01 0.66
N THR A 60 12.99 18.01 0.00
CA THR A 60 14.39 18.38 0.24
C THR A 60 14.62 19.10 1.57
N ALA A 61 13.56 19.41 2.33
CA ALA A 61 13.66 20.09 3.62
C ALA A 61 14.21 19.18 4.75
N ILE A 62 14.21 17.84 4.55
CA ILE A 62 14.75 16.87 5.50
C ILE A 62 15.62 15.83 4.78
N SER A 63 16.43 15.11 5.54
CA SER A 63 17.21 14.00 5.01
C SER A 63 16.32 12.79 4.68
N ARG A 64 16.81 11.87 3.83
CA ARG A 64 16.11 10.63 3.49
C ARG A 64 15.90 9.72 4.70
N GLU A 65 16.85 9.70 5.62
CA GLU A 65 16.74 8.93 6.87
C GLU A 65 15.67 9.51 7.81
N GLU A 66 15.57 10.84 7.91
CA GLU A 66 14.52 11.49 8.69
C GLU A 66 13.15 11.23 8.07
N GLU A 67 13.02 11.30 6.73
CA GLU A 67 11.80 10.95 6.02
C GLU A 67 11.41 9.49 6.28
N LEU A 68 12.35 8.55 6.16
CA LEU A 68 12.14 7.13 6.44
C LEU A 68 11.70 6.91 7.90
N ALA A 69 12.32 7.61 8.86
CA ALA A 69 11.94 7.53 10.26
C ALA A 69 10.48 7.93 10.49
N LEU A 70 10.00 8.98 9.82
CA LEU A 70 8.59 9.40 9.91
C LEU A 70 7.63 8.31 9.40
N PHE A 71 7.94 7.62 8.30
CA PHE A 71 7.12 6.51 7.79
C PHE A 71 7.11 5.32 8.76
N ILE A 72 8.24 5.02 9.40
CA ILE A 72 8.33 3.94 10.39
C ILE A 72 7.51 4.29 11.63
N ASP A 73 7.60 5.52 12.13
CA ASP A 73 6.87 5.97 13.32
C ASP A 73 5.36 6.05 13.07
N ASP A 74 4.94 6.52 11.90
CA ASP A 74 3.53 6.50 11.47
C ASP A 74 2.98 5.07 11.48
N ARG A 75 3.74 4.12 10.97
CA ARG A 75 3.36 2.70 10.96
C ARG A 75 3.35 2.10 12.37
N ARG A 76 4.28 2.45 13.24
CA ARG A 76 4.25 1.98 14.64
C ARG A 76 2.97 2.39 15.34
N GLU A 77 2.58 3.66 15.21
CA GLU A 77 1.32 4.17 15.76
C GLU A 77 0.13 3.45 15.12
N HIS A 78 0.11 3.29 13.79
CA HIS A 78 -0.95 2.61 13.06
C HIS A 78 -1.12 1.14 13.47
N VAL A 79 -0.02 0.42 13.58
CA VAL A 79 -0.02 -0.98 14.06
C VAL A 79 -0.61 -1.08 15.46
N ALA A 80 -0.15 -0.23 16.39
CA ALA A 80 -0.56 -0.29 17.78
C ALA A 80 -2.04 0.11 17.98
N THR A 81 -2.50 1.13 17.26
CA THR A 81 -3.83 1.73 17.49
C THR A 81 -4.95 1.12 16.66
N LEU A 82 -4.63 0.55 15.48
CA LEU A 82 -5.64 0.05 14.55
C LEU A 82 -5.38 -1.37 14.06
N LEU A 83 -4.21 -1.64 13.45
CA LEU A 83 -4.00 -2.91 12.73
C LEU A 83 -4.03 -4.10 13.68
N ALA A 84 -3.22 -4.09 14.75
CA ALA A 84 -3.14 -5.22 15.68
C ALA A 84 -4.47 -5.48 16.41
N PRO A 85 -5.20 -4.46 16.94
CA PRO A 85 -6.53 -4.66 17.52
C PRO A 85 -7.55 -5.21 16.52
N ALA A 86 -7.58 -4.71 15.27
CA ALA A 86 -8.53 -5.17 14.26
C ALA A 86 -8.27 -6.63 13.86
N LEU A 87 -7.01 -6.99 13.64
CA LEU A 87 -6.59 -8.36 13.32
C LEU A 87 -6.89 -9.33 14.48
N ALA A 88 -6.64 -8.92 15.72
CA ALA A 88 -6.97 -9.71 16.90
C ALA A 88 -8.48 -9.93 17.06
N ALA A 89 -9.31 -8.96 16.63
CA ALA A 89 -10.76 -9.05 16.59
C ALA A 89 -11.31 -9.88 15.41
N GLY A 90 -10.43 -10.52 14.61
CA GLY A 90 -10.83 -11.34 13.46
C GLY A 90 -11.39 -10.55 12.29
N ARG A 91 -10.99 -9.28 12.12
CA ARG A 91 -11.44 -8.44 11.01
C ARG A 91 -10.54 -8.62 9.79
N ILE A 92 -11.10 -8.40 8.60
CA ILE A 92 -10.31 -8.22 7.39
C ILE A 92 -9.88 -6.75 7.34
N VAL A 93 -8.57 -6.50 7.33
CA VAL A 93 -8.00 -5.16 7.21
C VAL A 93 -7.53 -4.95 5.78
N LEU A 94 -8.05 -3.92 5.11
CA LEU A 94 -7.63 -3.47 3.79
C LEU A 94 -6.82 -2.18 3.99
N CYS A 95 -5.54 -2.20 3.63
CA CYS A 95 -4.65 -1.05 3.81
C CYS A 95 -4.14 -0.52 2.47
N ASP A 96 -4.46 0.75 2.14
CA ASP A 96 -3.89 1.43 0.97
C ASP A 96 -2.48 1.93 1.32
N ARG A 97 -1.48 1.28 0.77
CA ARG A 97 -0.04 1.38 1.07
C ARG A 97 0.35 0.82 2.43
N TYR A 98 1.54 0.26 2.46
CA TYR A 98 2.17 -0.30 3.65
C TYR A 98 3.69 -0.22 3.51
N PHE A 99 4.46 -1.08 4.21
CA PHE A 99 5.92 -1.00 4.19
C PHE A 99 6.57 -1.28 2.82
N LEU A 100 5.91 -1.99 1.90
CA LEU A 100 6.43 -2.18 0.55
C LEU A 100 6.43 -0.86 -0.23
N SER A 101 5.42 0.01 -0.05
CA SER A 101 5.45 1.37 -0.58
C SER A 101 6.64 2.16 -0.02
N THR A 102 6.90 2.09 1.30
CA THR A 102 8.06 2.76 1.90
C THR A 102 9.37 2.23 1.30
N ALA A 103 9.52 0.90 1.18
CA ALA A 103 10.70 0.30 0.57
C ALA A 103 10.89 0.73 -0.89
N ALA A 104 9.80 0.80 -1.67
CA ALA A 104 9.87 1.19 -3.08
C ALA A 104 10.19 2.69 -3.25
N TYR A 105 9.50 3.56 -2.52
CA TYR A 105 9.68 5.01 -2.67
C TYR A 105 11.01 5.48 -2.08
N GLN A 106 11.40 5.03 -0.89
CA GLN A 106 12.70 5.38 -0.32
C GLN A 106 13.85 4.68 -1.04
N GLY A 107 13.61 3.45 -1.56
CA GLY A 107 14.55 2.74 -2.43
C GLY A 107 14.78 3.46 -3.76
N GLY A 108 13.72 3.97 -4.40
CA GLY A 108 13.81 4.83 -5.58
C GLY A 108 14.57 6.14 -5.32
N ALA A 109 14.59 6.60 -4.06
CA ALA A 109 15.41 7.71 -3.61
C ALA A 109 16.87 7.32 -3.28
N GLY A 110 17.23 6.03 -3.32
CA GLY A 110 18.59 5.53 -3.17
C GLY A 110 18.92 4.91 -1.81
N LEU A 111 17.93 4.68 -0.94
CA LEU A 111 18.11 3.82 0.24
C LEU A 111 17.99 2.34 -0.16
N ASP A 112 18.48 1.44 0.69
CA ASP A 112 18.40 -0.01 0.46
C ASP A 112 16.98 -0.53 0.78
N PRO A 113 16.22 -1.06 -0.22
CA PRO A 113 14.87 -1.57 0.01
C PRO A 113 14.80 -2.76 0.96
N GLU A 114 15.80 -3.64 0.97
CA GLU A 114 15.83 -4.82 1.85
C GLU A 114 16.03 -4.40 3.31
N LEU A 115 16.91 -3.43 3.54
CA LEU A 115 17.11 -2.84 4.85
C LEU A 115 15.84 -2.14 5.36
N ILE A 116 15.11 -1.44 4.47
CA ILE A 116 13.84 -0.80 4.84
C ILE A 116 12.80 -1.86 5.22
N ILE A 117 12.68 -2.95 4.47
CA ILE A 117 11.79 -4.07 4.81
C ILE A 117 12.16 -4.64 6.19
N ALA A 118 13.44 -4.89 6.44
CA ALA A 118 13.93 -5.41 7.72
C ALA A 118 13.62 -4.47 8.90
N ARG A 119 13.71 -3.15 8.72
CA ARG A 119 13.34 -2.15 9.75
C ARG A 119 11.84 -2.11 10.08
N ASN A 120 11.01 -2.80 9.32
CA ASN A 120 9.57 -2.93 9.54
C ASN A 120 9.15 -4.31 10.08
N ASP A 121 10.08 -5.09 10.66
CA ASP A 121 9.84 -6.42 11.25
C ASP A 121 8.81 -6.44 12.40
N PHE A 122 8.63 -5.29 13.07
CA PHE A 122 7.62 -5.09 14.11
C PHE A 122 6.18 -5.09 13.54
N ALA A 123 6.03 -4.81 12.26
CA ALA A 123 4.74 -4.66 11.59
C ALA A 123 4.20 -6.04 11.14
N PRO A 124 2.89 -6.31 11.28
CA PRO A 124 2.32 -7.56 10.82
C PRO A 124 2.62 -7.81 9.33
N THR A 125 3.19 -8.98 9.01
CA THR A 125 3.35 -9.37 7.60
C THR A 125 1.98 -9.49 6.95
N PRO A 126 1.73 -8.91 5.76
CA PRO A 126 0.48 -9.08 5.04
C PRO A 126 0.18 -10.55 4.74
N ASP A 127 -1.09 -10.94 4.79
CA ASP A 127 -1.53 -12.22 4.25
C ASP A 127 -1.55 -12.19 2.72
N LEU A 128 -1.80 -10.98 2.15
CA LEU A 128 -1.77 -10.74 0.72
C LEU A 128 -1.35 -9.29 0.44
N ALA A 129 -0.36 -9.09 -0.42
CA ALA A 129 0.01 -7.78 -0.96
C ALA A 129 -0.33 -7.74 -2.45
N LEU A 130 -1.36 -6.97 -2.79
CA LEU A 130 -1.77 -6.71 -4.17
C LEU A 130 -0.89 -5.58 -4.73
N VAL A 131 0.10 -5.93 -5.56
CA VAL A 131 0.99 -4.95 -6.20
C VAL A 131 0.44 -4.61 -7.57
N PHE A 132 -0.11 -3.40 -7.71
CA PHE A 132 -0.70 -2.90 -8.95
C PHE A 132 0.41 -2.40 -9.88
N GLU A 133 0.53 -3.03 -11.04
CA GLU A 133 1.52 -2.71 -12.07
C GLU A 133 0.87 -1.91 -13.20
N LEU A 134 1.48 -0.77 -13.53
CA LEU A 134 1.08 0.08 -14.63
C LEU A 134 2.32 0.77 -15.20
N ASP A 135 2.32 1.06 -16.49
CA ASP A 135 3.37 1.88 -17.09
C ASP A 135 3.42 3.25 -16.40
N PRO A 136 4.60 3.73 -15.95
CA PRO A 136 4.73 5.00 -15.23
C PRO A 136 4.24 6.22 -16.02
N HIS A 137 4.31 6.22 -17.37
CA HIS A 137 3.76 7.31 -18.19
C HIS A 137 2.22 7.31 -18.12
N GLU A 138 1.61 6.12 -18.21
CA GLU A 138 0.15 5.97 -18.09
C GLU A 138 -0.33 6.33 -16.69
N ALA A 139 0.43 5.93 -15.65
CA ALA A 139 0.15 6.27 -14.27
C ALA A 139 0.17 7.79 -14.05
N LEU A 140 1.19 8.47 -14.57
CA LEU A 140 1.30 9.94 -14.50
C LEU A 140 0.16 10.63 -15.27
N ARG A 141 -0.19 10.12 -16.46
CA ARG A 141 -1.34 10.63 -17.25
C ARG A 141 -2.63 10.56 -16.43
N ARG A 142 -2.90 9.42 -15.77
CA ARG A 142 -4.10 9.26 -14.91
C ARG A 142 -4.10 10.24 -13.72
N ILE A 143 -2.94 10.49 -13.10
CA ILE A 143 -2.82 11.45 -12.01
C ILE A 143 -3.21 12.85 -12.49
N THR A 144 -2.63 13.31 -13.59
CA THR A 144 -2.84 14.67 -14.11
C THR A 144 -4.28 14.89 -14.61
N GLU A 145 -4.87 13.90 -15.29
CA GLU A 145 -6.24 13.98 -15.80
C GLU A 145 -7.30 13.99 -14.69
N HIS A 146 -7.08 13.23 -13.59
CA HIS A 146 -8.09 13.11 -12.53
C HIS A 146 -8.03 14.20 -11.46
N ARG A 147 -6.85 14.74 -11.16
CA ARG A 147 -6.69 15.73 -10.10
C ARG A 147 -6.70 17.17 -10.59
N GLY A 148 -6.37 17.41 -11.87
CA GLY A 148 -6.21 18.77 -12.40
C GLY A 148 -5.09 19.60 -11.75
N GLU A 149 -4.30 19.01 -10.88
CA GLU A 149 -3.21 19.61 -10.13
C GLU A 149 -1.85 19.18 -10.68
N LYS A 150 -0.81 19.98 -10.42
CA LYS A 150 0.56 19.60 -10.77
C LYS A 150 1.00 18.39 -9.92
N PRO A 151 1.74 17.43 -10.51
CA PRO A 151 2.32 16.33 -9.75
C PRO A 151 3.18 16.83 -8.59
N ASN A 152 3.09 16.14 -7.45
CA ASN A 152 3.96 16.43 -6.30
C ASN A 152 5.36 15.78 -6.49
N ASP A 153 6.26 15.97 -5.52
CA ASP A 153 7.66 15.49 -5.60
C ASP A 153 7.78 13.95 -5.71
N PHE A 154 6.76 13.19 -5.30
CA PHE A 154 6.70 11.74 -5.45
C PHE A 154 6.14 11.27 -6.81
N GLU A 155 5.51 12.18 -7.55
CA GLU A 155 4.80 11.91 -8.81
C GLU A 155 5.58 12.38 -10.05
N GLN A 156 6.90 12.65 -9.91
CA GLN A 156 7.77 12.94 -11.05
C GLN A 156 8.07 11.66 -11.85
N LEU A 157 7.95 11.70 -13.18
CA LEU A 157 8.05 10.52 -14.03
C LEU A 157 9.32 9.69 -13.80
N ASP A 158 10.48 10.34 -13.78
CA ASP A 158 11.76 9.63 -13.60
C ASP A 158 11.88 8.99 -12.21
N TYR A 159 11.23 9.60 -11.23
CA TYR A 159 11.15 9.04 -9.90
C TYR A 159 10.17 7.85 -9.86
N LEU A 160 9.00 7.97 -10.47
CA LEU A 160 8.03 6.87 -10.57
C LEU A 160 8.62 5.65 -11.29
N LYS A 161 9.45 5.83 -12.32
CA LYS A 161 10.18 4.74 -12.99
C LYS A 161 11.12 4.00 -12.03
N LYS A 162 11.85 4.73 -11.18
CA LYS A 162 12.73 4.13 -10.17
C LYS A 162 11.92 3.35 -9.14
N VAL A 163 10.82 3.92 -8.66
CA VAL A 163 9.91 3.27 -7.70
C VAL A 163 9.30 2.00 -8.30
N ASP A 164 8.81 2.05 -9.54
CA ASP A 164 8.27 0.87 -10.24
C ASP A 164 9.33 -0.22 -10.39
N THR A 165 10.58 0.15 -10.71
CA THR A 165 11.70 -0.81 -10.79
C THR A 165 11.91 -1.53 -9.45
N VAL A 166 11.84 -0.80 -8.33
CA VAL A 166 11.98 -1.42 -7.00
C VAL A 166 10.78 -2.34 -6.70
N PHE A 167 9.54 -1.92 -6.96
CA PHE A 167 8.38 -2.81 -6.81
C PHE A 167 8.53 -4.09 -7.64
N ARG A 168 8.98 -3.97 -8.89
CA ARG A 168 9.19 -5.11 -9.79
C ARG A 168 10.30 -6.06 -9.32
N SER A 169 11.28 -5.58 -8.56
CA SER A 169 12.36 -6.42 -8.03
C SER A 169 11.95 -7.25 -6.81
N MET A 170 10.92 -6.85 -6.07
CA MET A 170 10.50 -7.54 -4.86
C MET A 170 10.00 -8.96 -5.13
N ARG A 171 10.48 -9.94 -4.36
CA ARG A 171 10.14 -11.38 -4.47
C ARG A 171 9.76 -11.93 -3.10
N LEU A 172 8.54 -11.59 -2.66
CA LEU A 172 8.01 -12.03 -1.36
C LEU A 172 6.80 -12.95 -1.60
N PRO A 173 6.64 -14.04 -0.82
CA PRO A 173 5.65 -15.10 -1.11
C PRO A 173 4.20 -14.62 -1.04
N TYR A 174 3.92 -13.53 -0.34
CA TYR A 174 2.60 -12.94 -0.20
C TYR A 174 2.28 -11.87 -1.25
N ILE A 175 3.17 -11.62 -2.22
CA ILE A 175 2.92 -10.66 -3.30
C ILE A 175 2.12 -11.33 -4.43
N LYS A 176 0.98 -10.72 -4.77
CA LYS A 176 0.22 -10.99 -6.01
C LYS A 176 0.27 -9.74 -6.89
N ARG A 177 0.77 -9.89 -8.11
CA ARG A 177 0.85 -8.79 -9.08
C ARG A 177 -0.46 -8.66 -9.81
N ILE A 178 -0.95 -7.42 -9.92
CA ILE A 178 -2.21 -7.07 -10.57
C ILE A 178 -1.89 -6.10 -11.72
N ASP A 179 -2.10 -6.54 -12.94
CA ASP A 179 -2.05 -5.64 -14.10
C ASP A 179 -3.19 -4.60 -13.99
N ALA A 180 -2.79 -3.34 -13.84
CA ALA A 180 -3.69 -2.19 -13.67
C ALA A 180 -3.97 -1.43 -14.98
N SER A 181 -3.64 -2.01 -16.14
CA SER A 181 -3.90 -1.41 -17.44
C SER A 181 -5.37 -1.54 -17.91
N PRO A 182 -6.12 -2.63 -17.60
CA PRO A 182 -7.50 -2.78 -18.05
C PRO A 182 -8.50 -1.83 -17.36
N THR A 183 -9.80 -2.06 -17.61
CA THR A 183 -10.88 -1.31 -16.95
C THR A 183 -10.94 -1.60 -15.43
N ALA A 184 -11.48 -0.66 -14.67
CA ALA A 184 -11.64 -0.84 -13.22
C ALA A 184 -12.44 -2.10 -12.85
N VAL A 185 -13.39 -2.51 -13.69
CA VAL A 185 -14.20 -3.72 -13.49
C VAL A 185 -13.37 -4.98 -13.67
N GLU A 186 -12.55 -5.06 -14.73
CA GLU A 186 -11.67 -6.21 -14.99
C GLU A 186 -10.58 -6.33 -13.93
N ILE A 187 -10.01 -5.20 -13.50
CA ILE A 187 -9.04 -5.18 -12.39
C ILE A 187 -9.71 -5.69 -11.10
N GLN A 188 -10.94 -5.22 -10.82
CA GLN A 188 -11.67 -5.66 -9.63
C GLN A 188 -11.95 -7.16 -9.62
N GLN A 189 -12.22 -7.76 -10.79
CA GLN A 189 -12.38 -9.22 -10.84
C GLN A 189 -11.11 -9.95 -10.43
N ARG A 190 -9.94 -9.53 -10.94
CA ARG A 190 -8.63 -10.10 -10.55
C ARG A 190 -8.33 -9.94 -9.06
N VAL A 191 -8.72 -8.78 -8.49
CA VAL A 191 -8.58 -8.50 -7.05
C VAL A 191 -9.45 -9.46 -6.23
N ARG A 192 -10.72 -9.64 -6.63
CA ARG A 192 -11.65 -10.58 -5.97
C ARG A 192 -11.14 -12.00 -6.02
N ASP A 193 -10.73 -12.46 -7.20
CA ASP A 193 -10.21 -13.83 -7.38
C ASP A 193 -9.03 -14.11 -6.45
N ALA A 194 -8.08 -13.17 -6.35
CA ALA A 194 -6.92 -13.30 -5.46
C ALA A 194 -7.31 -13.30 -3.96
N VAL A 195 -8.33 -12.54 -3.59
CA VAL A 195 -8.79 -12.46 -2.20
C VAL A 195 -9.67 -13.67 -1.83
N ASP A 196 -10.53 -14.12 -2.72
CA ASP A 196 -11.34 -15.31 -2.51
C ASP A 196 -10.42 -16.56 -2.36
N GLU A 197 -9.38 -16.69 -3.21
CA GLU A 197 -8.35 -17.72 -3.06
C GLU A 197 -7.71 -17.70 -1.66
N LEU A 198 -7.34 -16.50 -1.14
CA LEU A 198 -6.79 -16.36 0.21
C LEU A 198 -7.78 -16.80 1.29
N LEU A 199 -9.06 -16.45 1.15
CA LEU A 199 -10.07 -16.70 2.19
C LEU A 199 -10.51 -18.16 2.20
N ASP A 200 -10.60 -18.83 1.05
CA ASP A 200 -11.03 -20.24 0.91
C ASP A 200 -9.97 -21.21 1.44
N HIS A 201 -8.68 -20.94 1.22
CA HIS A 201 -7.59 -21.78 1.74
C HIS A 201 -7.52 -21.86 3.28
N HIS A 202 -8.31 -21.10 4.02
CA HIS A 202 -8.31 -21.07 5.49
C HIS A 202 -9.61 -21.57 6.12
N GLN A 203 -10.57 -22.05 5.31
CA GLN A 203 -11.79 -22.70 5.80
C GLN A 203 -11.67 -24.25 5.79
N ALA A 204 -10.59 -24.77 5.24
CA ALA A 204 -10.25 -26.19 5.22
C ALA A 204 -9.25 -26.53 6.32
#